data_bf7dfddb29dcb96c49fd0ccf76f3b392
#
_entry.id   bf7dfddb29dcb96c49fd0ccf76f3b392
#
_cell.length_a   1.000
_cell.length_b   1.000
_cell.length_c   1.000
_cell.angle_alpha   90.00
_cell.angle_beta   90.00
_cell.angle_gamma   90.00
#
_symmetry.space_group_name_H-M   'P 1'
#
loop_
_entity.id
_entity.type
_entity.pdbx_description
1 polymer ?
#
loop_
_entity_poly.entity_id
_entity_poly.type
_entity_poly.pdbx_seq_one_letter_code
_entity_poly.pdbx_strand_id
1 'polypeptide(L)'
;MASAVDLAPVPRTADESTVSTAPSLGIGDVLRRLGHDQKSMWGFPLKAVRGAHAKATVPFVATTIALVVLDSHDTPYFRRTSRFSTFNRDFSGLKTGLAEGLLPVAVVLTGRLRHDSYATDSAWLAGEALLDAEVIAEVSKHITLRLRPSDISPTGDFGRTWFRADFLSGASFPSGHTAGAFALAAVFSARYRNHRWVPWVAYGVATLVGLSRITLQAHFPSDVFAGGVLGGVIGHTVGTERLGQTGP
;
A
#
# COMPACT_ATOMS: atom_id res chain seq x y z
N MET A 1 30.71 20.31 68.52
CA MET A 1 30.13 19.00 68.29
C MET A 1 29.29 19.03 67.03
N ALA A 2 29.87 18.68 65.88
CA ALA A 2 29.19 18.68 64.59
C ALA A 2 28.86 17.19 64.30
N SER A 3 27.58 16.88 64.20
CA SER A 3 27.05 15.55 63.90
C SER A 3 27.20 15.26 62.39
N ALA A 4 27.94 14.20 62.09
CA ALA A 4 28.08 13.72 60.73
C ALA A 4 26.76 13.09 60.29
N VAL A 5 26.20 13.59 59.19
CA VAL A 5 25.04 12.96 58.48
C VAL A 5 25.57 11.84 57.63
N ASP A 6 25.25 10.63 58.04
CA ASP A 6 25.53 9.38 57.31
C ASP A 6 24.63 9.32 56.08
N LEU A 7 25.20 9.56 54.88
CA LEU A 7 24.50 9.41 53.61
C LEU A 7 24.57 7.95 53.18
N ALA A 8 23.44 7.25 53.34
CA ALA A 8 23.24 5.93 52.81
C ALA A 8 23.48 5.89 51.30
N PRO A 9 24.10 4.83 50.74
CA PRO A 9 24.35 4.74 49.31
C PRO A 9 23.02 4.62 48.53
N VAL A 10 22.86 5.49 47.53
CA VAL A 10 21.76 5.45 46.57
C VAL A 10 21.78 4.07 45.89
N PRO A 11 20.65 3.33 45.85
CA PRO A 11 20.61 2.08 45.13
C PRO A 11 20.85 2.36 43.65
N ARG A 12 21.86 1.71 43.07
CA ARG A 12 22.09 1.67 41.63
C ARG A 12 20.82 1.11 40.99
N THR A 13 20.14 1.96 40.25
CA THR A 13 19.02 1.57 39.41
C THR A 13 19.42 0.48 38.44
N ALA A 14 18.51 -0.46 38.30
CA ALA A 14 18.61 -1.68 37.53
C ALA A 14 19.27 -1.51 36.16
N ASP A 15 20.18 -2.39 35.94
CA ASP A 15 20.56 -3.11 34.72
C ASP A 15 19.96 -2.59 33.41
N GLU A 16 20.73 -1.72 32.76
CA GLU A 16 20.54 -1.23 31.40
C GLU A 16 20.93 -2.29 30.33
N SER A 17 21.02 -3.57 30.67
CA SER A 17 21.60 -4.62 29.81
C SER A 17 20.62 -5.62 29.22
N THR A 18 19.31 -5.30 29.09
CA THR A 18 18.41 -6.09 28.26
C THR A 18 17.74 -5.22 27.19
N VAL A 19 18.55 -4.54 26.37
CA VAL A 19 18.10 -4.21 25.03
C VAL A 19 17.97 -5.54 24.29
N SER A 20 16.75 -6.06 24.26
CA SER A 20 16.39 -7.20 23.43
C SER A 20 16.76 -6.85 21.99
N THR A 21 17.91 -7.33 21.53
CA THR A 21 18.26 -7.31 20.11
C THR A 21 17.40 -8.34 19.39
N ALA A 22 16.12 -8.01 19.21
CA ALA A 22 15.33 -8.73 18.21
C ALA A 22 16.09 -8.61 16.88
N PRO A 23 16.33 -9.71 16.15
CA PRO A 23 17.07 -9.66 14.90
C PRO A 23 16.36 -8.69 13.96
N SER A 24 17.13 -7.72 13.44
CA SER A 24 16.62 -6.76 12.45
C SER A 24 16.06 -7.50 11.25
N LEU A 25 14.87 -7.11 10.79
CA LEU A 25 14.26 -7.69 9.60
C LEU A 25 15.22 -7.61 8.40
N GLY A 26 15.24 -8.66 7.59
CA GLY A 26 16.06 -8.75 6.40
C GLY A 26 15.28 -9.25 5.19
N ILE A 27 15.93 -9.22 4.03
CA ILE A 27 15.30 -9.65 2.76
C ILE A 27 14.82 -11.12 2.83
N GLY A 28 15.53 -12.00 3.51
CA GLY A 28 15.13 -13.39 3.68
C GLY A 28 13.84 -13.56 4.49
N ASP A 29 13.60 -12.66 5.45
CA ASP A 29 12.37 -12.65 6.23
C ASP A 29 11.19 -12.17 5.38
N VAL A 30 11.39 -11.12 4.60
CA VAL A 30 10.37 -10.60 3.66
C VAL A 30 9.97 -11.70 2.67
N LEU A 31 10.91 -12.38 2.02
CA LEU A 31 10.61 -13.42 1.03
C LEU A 31 9.85 -14.62 1.64
N ARG A 32 10.21 -15.03 2.85
CA ARG A 32 9.52 -16.13 3.56
C ARG A 32 8.08 -15.76 3.90
N ARG A 33 7.87 -14.52 4.34
CA ARG A 33 6.57 -13.99 4.73
C ARG A 33 5.67 -13.76 3.53
N LEU A 34 6.22 -13.24 2.43
CA LEU A 34 5.50 -13.06 1.17
C LEU A 34 4.74 -14.35 0.76
N GLY A 35 5.40 -15.52 0.81
CA GLY A 35 4.75 -16.79 0.50
C GLY A 35 3.60 -17.15 1.44
N HIS A 36 3.74 -16.86 2.73
CA HIS A 36 2.70 -17.12 3.73
C HIS A 36 1.51 -16.17 3.58
N ASP A 37 1.79 -14.89 3.41
CA ASP A 37 0.79 -13.82 3.31
C ASP A 37 -0.03 -13.99 2.02
N GLN A 38 0.62 -14.28 0.90
CA GLN A 38 -0.06 -14.60 -0.36
C GLN A 38 -1.03 -15.77 -0.21
N LYS A 39 -0.64 -16.86 0.44
CA LYS A 39 -1.53 -17.99 0.70
C LYS A 39 -2.78 -17.59 1.50
N SER A 40 -2.60 -16.74 2.51
CA SER A 40 -3.72 -16.22 3.32
C SER A 40 -4.63 -15.31 2.51
N MET A 41 -4.05 -14.40 1.73
CA MET A 41 -4.77 -13.41 0.91
C MET A 41 -5.58 -14.09 -0.19
N TRP A 42 -5.03 -15.07 -0.91
CA TRP A 42 -5.77 -15.84 -1.93
C TRP A 42 -6.87 -16.74 -1.35
N GLY A 43 -6.80 -17.06 -0.07
CA GLY A 43 -7.89 -17.72 0.65
C GLY A 43 -9.06 -16.79 1.03
N PHE A 44 -8.84 -15.45 1.01
CA PHE A 44 -9.84 -14.47 1.44
C PHE A 44 -11.12 -14.47 0.60
N PRO A 45 -11.11 -14.52 -0.75
CA PRO A 45 -12.34 -14.55 -1.54
C PRO A 45 -13.27 -15.69 -1.14
N LEU A 46 -12.73 -16.89 -0.90
CA LEU A 46 -13.52 -18.03 -0.46
C LEU A 46 -14.14 -17.82 0.93
N LYS A 47 -13.39 -17.21 1.85
CA LYS A 47 -13.92 -16.87 3.19
C LYS A 47 -14.99 -15.79 3.11
N ALA A 48 -14.80 -14.79 2.23
CA ALA A 48 -15.77 -13.72 2.00
C ALA A 48 -17.09 -14.25 1.44
N VAL A 49 -17.06 -15.17 0.45
CA VAL A 49 -18.26 -15.83 -0.09
C VAL A 49 -18.99 -16.65 0.98
N ARG A 50 -18.27 -17.21 1.94
CA ARG A 50 -18.86 -17.91 3.09
C ARG A 50 -19.37 -16.97 4.20
N GLY A 51 -19.40 -15.64 3.95
CA GLY A 51 -19.92 -14.64 4.87
C GLY A 51 -18.90 -14.10 5.88
N ALA A 52 -17.66 -14.56 5.84
CA ALA A 52 -16.60 -13.97 6.65
C ALA A 52 -16.36 -12.51 6.21
N HIS A 53 -16.28 -11.59 7.19
CA HIS A 53 -16.05 -10.16 6.94
C HIS A 53 -17.12 -9.47 6.06
N ALA A 54 -18.37 -9.98 6.01
CA ALA A 54 -19.46 -9.46 5.18
C ALA A 54 -19.68 -7.94 5.39
N LYS A 55 -19.54 -7.44 6.63
CA LYS A 55 -19.67 -6.01 6.94
C LYS A 55 -18.72 -5.10 6.17
N ALA A 56 -17.52 -5.59 5.83
CA ALA A 56 -16.54 -4.84 5.03
C ALA A 56 -16.63 -5.20 3.54
N THR A 57 -16.85 -6.47 3.22
CA THR A 57 -16.86 -6.97 1.85
C THR A 57 -18.07 -6.47 1.05
N VAL A 58 -19.27 -6.45 1.66
CA VAL A 58 -20.49 -6.01 0.97
C VAL A 58 -20.40 -4.55 0.51
N PRO A 59 -20.08 -3.56 1.35
CA PRO A 59 -19.95 -2.17 0.90
C PRO A 59 -18.80 -1.99 -0.12
N PHE A 60 -17.69 -2.70 0.03
CA PHE A 60 -16.61 -2.67 -0.95
C PHE A 60 -17.07 -3.12 -2.33
N VAL A 61 -17.72 -4.29 -2.41
CA VAL A 61 -18.22 -4.85 -3.68
C VAL A 61 -19.31 -3.94 -4.27
N ALA A 62 -20.26 -3.48 -3.46
CA ALA A 62 -21.32 -2.58 -3.91
C ALA A 62 -20.76 -1.26 -4.48
N THR A 63 -19.79 -0.64 -3.79
CA THR A 63 -19.14 0.59 -4.26
C THR A 63 -18.35 0.32 -5.54
N THR A 64 -17.61 -0.78 -5.61
CA THR A 64 -16.86 -1.14 -6.84
C THR A 64 -17.81 -1.32 -8.03
N ILE A 65 -18.93 -2.03 -7.86
CA ILE A 65 -19.92 -2.20 -8.92
C ILE A 65 -20.52 -0.85 -9.33
N ALA A 66 -20.90 0.00 -8.38
CA ALA A 66 -21.41 1.33 -8.69
C ALA A 66 -20.42 2.18 -9.50
N LEU A 67 -19.14 2.16 -9.12
CA LEU A 67 -18.09 2.85 -9.86
C LEU A 67 -17.88 2.27 -11.25
N VAL A 68 -17.91 0.93 -11.41
CA VAL A 68 -17.82 0.28 -12.72
C VAL A 68 -18.93 0.75 -13.67
N VAL A 69 -20.15 0.94 -13.16
CA VAL A 69 -21.27 1.50 -13.96
C VAL A 69 -21.00 2.95 -14.34
N LEU A 70 -20.38 3.74 -13.46
CA LEU A 70 -20.06 5.16 -13.70
C LEU A 70 -18.83 5.35 -14.60
N ASP A 71 -17.91 4.38 -14.69
CA ASP A 71 -16.67 4.49 -15.47
C ASP A 71 -16.89 4.91 -16.93
N SER A 72 -18.01 4.47 -17.55
CA SER A 72 -18.36 4.84 -18.93
C SER A 72 -18.74 6.32 -19.08
N HIS A 73 -19.16 6.99 -18.02
CA HIS A 73 -19.55 8.39 -18.01
C HIS A 73 -18.36 9.32 -17.73
N ASP A 74 -17.50 8.94 -16.76
CA ASP A 74 -16.45 9.82 -16.27
C ASP A 74 -15.19 9.78 -17.14
N THR A 75 -14.85 8.61 -17.68
CA THR A 75 -13.62 8.39 -18.44
C THR A 75 -13.50 9.29 -19.69
N PRO A 76 -14.55 9.53 -20.49
CA PRO A 76 -14.47 10.42 -21.66
C PRO A 76 -14.10 11.87 -21.32
N TYR A 77 -14.42 12.36 -20.12
CA TYR A 77 -14.04 13.70 -19.67
C TYR A 77 -12.52 13.82 -19.54
N PHE A 78 -11.88 12.90 -18.84
CA PHE A 78 -10.42 12.92 -18.64
C PHE A 78 -9.65 12.76 -19.94
N ARG A 79 -10.22 12.09 -20.93
CA ARG A 79 -9.62 11.92 -22.26
C ARG A 79 -9.61 13.21 -23.09
N ARG A 80 -10.60 14.08 -22.91
CA ARG A 80 -10.76 15.30 -23.69
C ARG A 80 -10.05 16.52 -23.11
N THR A 81 -9.59 16.43 -21.85
CA THR A 81 -9.01 17.57 -21.15
C THR A 81 -7.49 17.51 -21.15
N SER A 82 -6.82 18.63 -21.42
CA SER A 82 -5.37 18.81 -21.25
C SER A 82 -4.98 19.44 -19.91
N ARG A 83 -5.98 19.73 -19.06
CA ARG A 83 -5.77 20.45 -17.78
C ARG A 83 -4.78 19.77 -16.85
N PHE A 84 -4.63 18.45 -16.96
CA PHE A 84 -3.77 17.63 -16.10
C PHE A 84 -2.38 17.36 -16.69
N SER A 85 -1.98 18.02 -17.79
CA SER A 85 -0.73 17.71 -18.49
C SER A 85 0.52 17.83 -17.61
N THR A 86 0.64 18.91 -16.82
CA THR A 86 1.76 19.11 -15.89
C THR A 86 1.73 18.05 -14.76
N PHE A 87 0.56 17.86 -14.14
CA PHE A 87 0.37 16.84 -13.11
C PHE A 87 0.72 15.44 -13.63
N ASN A 88 0.27 15.07 -14.82
CA ASN A 88 0.54 13.78 -15.45
C ASN A 88 2.02 13.57 -15.77
N ARG A 89 2.76 14.64 -16.11
CA ARG A 89 4.20 14.60 -16.32
C ARG A 89 4.95 14.29 -15.02
N ASP A 90 4.49 14.86 -13.90
CA ASP A 90 5.15 14.70 -12.60
C ASP A 90 4.78 13.37 -11.95
N PHE A 91 3.54 12.89 -12.14
CA PHE A 91 3.05 11.60 -11.69
C PHE A 91 2.99 10.54 -12.81
N SER A 92 3.93 10.55 -13.76
CA SER A 92 3.98 9.53 -14.82
C SER A 92 4.16 8.11 -14.22
N GLY A 93 3.75 7.08 -14.98
CA GLY A 93 3.84 5.69 -14.51
C GLY A 93 5.24 5.30 -14.06
N LEU A 94 6.25 5.64 -14.87
CA LEU A 94 7.65 5.34 -14.52
C LEU A 94 8.10 6.06 -13.24
N LYS A 95 7.85 7.37 -13.12
CA LYS A 95 8.27 8.13 -11.93
C LYS A 95 7.59 7.63 -10.68
N THR A 96 6.28 7.34 -10.75
CA THR A 96 5.51 6.83 -9.63
C THR A 96 6.02 5.45 -9.21
N GLY A 97 6.19 4.52 -10.14
CA GLY A 97 6.70 3.18 -9.83
C GLY A 97 8.12 3.21 -9.25
N LEU A 98 9.00 4.08 -9.78
CA LEU A 98 10.33 4.28 -9.19
C LEU A 98 10.24 4.86 -7.77
N ALA A 99 9.37 5.83 -7.53
CA ALA A 99 9.19 6.42 -6.20
C ALA A 99 8.67 5.39 -5.20
N GLU A 100 7.68 4.57 -5.57
CA GLU A 100 7.13 3.50 -4.74
C GLU A 100 8.19 2.45 -4.39
N GLY A 101 8.97 1.99 -5.36
CA GLY A 101 10.03 1.00 -5.13
C GLY A 101 11.24 1.54 -4.37
N LEU A 102 11.65 2.79 -4.64
CA LEU A 102 12.83 3.40 -4.02
C LEU A 102 12.56 3.93 -2.60
N LEU A 103 11.32 4.28 -2.26
CA LEU A 103 10.99 4.83 -0.94
C LEU A 103 11.37 3.87 0.21
N PRO A 104 10.94 2.60 0.23
CA PRO A 104 11.37 1.67 1.28
C PRO A 104 12.89 1.49 1.32
N VAL A 105 13.55 1.40 0.16
CA VAL A 105 15.01 1.27 0.08
C VAL A 105 15.71 2.47 0.70
N ALA A 106 15.29 3.69 0.35
CA ALA A 106 15.85 4.92 0.91
C ALA A 106 15.67 5.00 2.43
N VAL A 107 14.51 4.57 2.95
CA VAL A 107 14.26 4.55 4.39
C VAL A 107 15.10 3.48 5.09
N VAL A 108 15.31 2.28 4.49
CA VAL A 108 16.24 1.27 5.02
C VAL A 108 17.66 1.82 5.09
N LEU A 109 18.13 2.45 4.03
CA LEU A 109 19.51 3.01 3.98
C LEU A 109 19.69 4.11 5.02
N THR A 110 18.77 5.06 5.09
CA THR A 110 18.85 6.16 6.06
C THR A 110 18.68 5.68 7.50
N GLY A 111 17.81 4.71 7.76
CA GLY A 111 17.63 4.08 9.07
C GLY A 111 18.92 3.39 9.54
N ARG A 112 19.57 2.62 8.66
CA ARG A 112 20.86 1.97 8.97
C ARG A 112 21.97 2.98 9.23
N LEU A 113 22.08 4.04 8.42
CA LEU A 113 23.09 5.08 8.61
C LEU A 113 22.90 5.85 9.92
N ARG A 114 21.67 5.99 10.41
CA ARG A 114 21.32 6.66 11.66
C ARG A 114 21.20 5.71 12.86
N HIS A 115 21.46 4.43 12.66
CA HIS A 115 21.25 3.37 13.67
C HIS A 115 19.80 3.35 14.22
N ASP A 116 18.83 3.75 13.38
CA ASP A 116 17.41 3.72 13.67
C ASP A 116 16.79 2.39 13.20
N SER A 117 16.73 1.43 14.11
CA SER A 117 16.15 0.12 13.85
C SER A 117 14.65 0.20 13.55
N TYR A 118 13.92 1.12 14.22
CA TYR A 118 12.49 1.28 14.03
C TYR A 118 12.14 1.74 12.60
N ALA A 119 12.89 2.72 12.08
CA ALA A 119 12.74 3.17 10.70
C ALA A 119 13.10 2.06 9.71
N THR A 120 14.20 1.34 9.98
CA THR A 120 14.66 0.21 9.16
C THR A 120 13.60 -0.89 9.08
N ASP A 121 13.05 -1.32 10.21
CA ASP A 121 12.01 -2.36 10.28
C ASP A 121 10.69 -1.89 9.62
N SER A 122 10.32 -0.63 9.85
CA SER A 122 9.14 -0.03 9.19
C SER A 122 9.27 -0.05 7.67
N ALA A 123 10.46 0.22 7.15
CA ALA A 123 10.73 0.20 5.72
C ALA A 123 10.73 -1.22 5.12
N TRP A 124 11.22 -2.22 5.85
CA TRP A 124 11.10 -3.62 5.42
C TRP A 124 9.64 -4.07 5.34
N LEU A 125 8.81 -3.72 6.34
CA LEU A 125 7.38 -3.99 6.31
C LEU A 125 6.67 -3.26 5.16
N ALA A 126 7.08 -2.01 4.87
CA ALA A 126 6.53 -1.26 3.74
C ALA A 126 6.89 -1.91 2.40
N GLY A 127 8.12 -2.40 2.24
CA GLY A 127 8.54 -3.16 1.07
C GLY A 127 7.79 -4.49 0.91
N GLU A 128 7.57 -5.22 2.02
CA GLU A 128 6.76 -6.43 2.06
C GLU A 128 5.32 -6.16 1.59
N ALA A 129 4.65 -5.16 2.18
CA ALA A 129 3.29 -4.81 1.81
C ALA A 129 3.16 -4.33 0.35
N LEU A 130 4.16 -3.59 -0.16
CA LEU A 130 4.24 -3.19 -1.55
C LEU A 130 4.28 -4.42 -2.48
N LEU A 131 5.16 -5.37 -2.21
CA LEU A 131 5.30 -6.59 -3.00
C LEU A 131 4.01 -7.44 -2.96
N ASP A 132 3.40 -7.60 -1.79
CA ASP A 132 2.13 -8.31 -1.64
C ASP A 132 1.02 -7.67 -2.47
N ALA A 133 0.90 -6.34 -2.40
CA ALA A 133 -0.11 -5.60 -3.16
C ALA A 133 0.11 -5.72 -4.67
N GLU A 134 1.35 -5.62 -5.15
CA GLU A 134 1.68 -5.75 -6.56
C GLU A 134 1.42 -7.18 -7.09
N VAL A 135 1.79 -8.22 -6.34
CA VAL A 135 1.50 -9.62 -6.73
C VAL A 135 0.00 -9.85 -6.86
N ILE A 136 -0.79 -9.43 -5.87
CA ILE A 136 -2.26 -9.59 -5.93
C ILE A 136 -2.85 -8.77 -7.09
N ALA A 137 -2.39 -7.53 -7.29
CA ALA A 137 -2.87 -6.70 -8.38
C ALA A 137 -2.53 -7.31 -9.74
N GLU A 138 -1.30 -7.82 -9.92
CA GLU A 138 -0.88 -8.40 -11.19
C GLU A 138 -1.64 -9.69 -11.53
N VAL A 139 -1.79 -10.60 -10.58
CA VAL A 139 -2.60 -11.81 -10.79
C VAL A 139 -4.06 -11.46 -11.08
N SER A 140 -4.63 -10.47 -10.36
CA SER A 140 -6.01 -10.01 -10.61
C SER A 140 -6.19 -9.43 -12.01
N LYS A 141 -5.20 -8.72 -12.55
CA LYS A 141 -5.20 -8.22 -13.93
C LYS A 141 -5.29 -9.37 -14.94
N HIS A 142 -4.51 -10.44 -14.75
CA HIS A 142 -4.53 -11.61 -15.62
C HIS A 142 -5.84 -12.41 -15.53
N ILE A 143 -6.57 -12.30 -14.41
CA ILE A 143 -7.91 -12.91 -14.27
C ILE A 143 -8.98 -12.05 -14.95
N THR A 144 -8.93 -10.74 -14.78
CA THR A 144 -9.98 -9.83 -15.22
C THR A 144 -9.85 -9.40 -16.68
N LEU A 145 -8.65 -9.37 -17.22
CA LEU A 145 -8.30 -8.94 -18.58
C LEU A 145 -9.08 -7.69 -19.02
N ARG A 146 -9.21 -6.71 -18.11
CA ARG A 146 -9.94 -5.47 -18.37
C ARG A 146 -9.10 -4.53 -19.22
N LEU A 147 -9.66 -4.02 -20.34
CA LEU A 147 -9.03 -2.98 -21.16
C LEU A 147 -8.75 -1.73 -20.32
N ARG A 148 -7.65 -1.03 -20.63
CA ARG A 148 -7.39 0.30 -20.07
C ARG A 148 -8.21 1.35 -20.82
N PRO A 149 -8.55 2.48 -20.18
CA PRO A 149 -9.18 3.61 -20.87
C PRO A 149 -8.42 4.05 -22.13
N SER A 150 -7.08 4.07 -22.08
CA SER A 150 -6.19 4.43 -23.22
C SER A 150 -6.34 3.50 -24.42
N ASP A 151 -6.67 2.22 -24.20
CA ASP A 151 -6.71 1.19 -25.24
C ASP A 151 -8.05 1.16 -25.99
N ILE A 152 -9.04 1.91 -25.49
CA ILE A 152 -10.35 2.00 -26.10
C ILE A 152 -10.32 3.10 -27.19
N SER A 153 -10.87 2.82 -28.38
CA SER A 153 -11.03 3.83 -29.42
C SER A 153 -11.82 5.05 -28.90
N PRO A 154 -11.57 6.28 -29.40
CA PRO A 154 -12.33 7.47 -29.02
C PRO A 154 -13.86 7.35 -29.20
N THR A 155 -14.29 6.51 -30.14
CA THR A 155 -15.70 6.19 -30.41
C THR A 155 -16.11 4.82 -29.84
N GLY A 156 -15.24 4.19 -29.05
CA GLY A 156 -15.45 2.84 -28.51
C GLY A 156 -16.39 2.82 -27.32
N ASP A 157 -16.80 1.62 -26.96
CA ASP A 157 -17.70 1.38 -25.84
C ASP A 157 -16.91 1.17 -24.52
N PHE A 158 -16.94 2.19 -23.66
CA PHE A 158 -16.31 2.15 -22.33
C PHE A 158 -17.04 1.24 -21.32
N GLY A 159 -18.25 0.76 -21.66
CA GLY A 159 -18.99 -0.19 -20.81
C GLY A 159 -18.59 -1.65 -21.01
N ARG A 160 -17.99 -2.00 -22.15
CA ARG A 160 -17.59 -3.36 -22.49
C ARG A 160 -16.09 -3.56 -22.43
N THR A 161 -15.53 -3.57 -21.25
CA THR A 161 -14.06 -3.55 -21.06
C THR A 161 -13.50 -4.85 -20.49
N TRP A 162 -14.30 -5.69 -19.85
CA TRP A 162 -13.90 -6.91 -19.16
C TRP A 162 -13.60 -8.07 -20.10
N PHE A 163 -12.57 -8.87 -19.80
CA PHE A 163 -12.11 -10.05 -20.55
C PHE A 163 -11.78 -9.77 -22.01
N ARG A 164 -11.24 -8.57 -22.30
CA ARG A 164 -10.93 -8.10 -23.66
C ARG A 164 -9.48 -7.65 -23.85
N ALA A 165 -8.71 -7.46 -22.81
CA ALA A 165 -7.29 -7.15 -22.92
C ALA A 165 -6.52 -8.43 -23.29
N ASP A 166 -5.47 -8.26 -24.09
CA ASP A 166 -4.55 -9.36 -24.37
C ASP A 166 -3.79 -9.72 -23.09
N PHE A 167 -3.56 -11.01 -22.89
CA PHE A 167 -2.86 -11.51 -21.71
C PHE A 167 -1.48 -10.89 -21.49
N LEU A 168 -0.77 -10.56 -22.57
CA LEU A 168 0.58 -9.97 -22.52
C LEU A 168 0.58 -8.44 -22.51
N SER A 169 -0.49 -7.77 -22.90
CA SER A 169 -0.54 -6.29 -23.02
C SER A 169 -0.79 -5.56 -21.70
N GLY A 170 -1.10 -6.31 -20.66
CA GLY A 170 -1.40 -5.77 -19.32
C GLY A 170 -2.83 -5.23 -19.21
N ALA A 171 -3.56 -5.71 -18.21
CA ALA A 171 -4.95 -5.32 -17.93
C ALA A 171 -5.05 -4.18 -16.93
N SER A 172 -6.27 -3.62 -16.81
CA SER A 172 -6.52 -2.40 -16.03
C SER A 172 -6.86 -2.67 -14.56
N PHE A 173 -7.61 -3.73 -14.24
CA PHE A 173 -8.19 -3.93 -12.90
C PHE A 173 -7.43 -4.97 -12.06
N PRO A 174 -7.11 -4.63 -10.83
CA PRO A 174 -7.12 -3.32 -10.18
C PRO A 174 -5.87 -2.49 -10.53
N SER A 175 -5.83 -1.22 -10.09
CA SER A 175 -4.67 -0.36 -10.28
C SER A 175 -3.51 -0.75 -9.35
N GLY A 176 -2.40 -1.28 -9.90
CA GLY A 176 -1.21 -1.67 -9.15
C GLY A 176 -0.55 -0.47 -8.44
N HIS A 177 -0.19 0.60 -9.17
CA HIS A 177 0.38 1.81 -8.55
C HIS A 177 -0.48 2.36 -7.41
N THR A 178 -1.81 2.35 -7.54
CA THR A 178 -2.67 2.78 -6.44
C THR A 178 -2.60 1.81 -5.27
N ALA A 179 -2.57 0.50 -5.55
CA ALA A 179 -2.43 -0.52 -4.51
C ALA A 179 -1.09 -0.38 -3.76
N GLY A 180 0.02 -0.23 -4.49
CA GLY A 180 1.34 0.00 -3.91
C GLY A 180 1.42 1.26 -3.06
N ALA A 181 0.95 2.40 -3.59
CA ALA A 181 0.96 3.67 -2.86
C ALA A 181 0.13 3.61 -1.56
N PHE A 182 -1.06 2.99 -1.61
CA PHE A 182 -1.90 2.83 -0.41
C PHE A 182 -1.35 1.79 0.56
N ALA A 183 -0.66 0.74 0.10
CA ALA A 183 0.02 -0.21 0.97
C ALA A 183 1.15 0.47 1.76
N LEU A 184 2.00 1.25 1.08
CA LEU A 184 3.04 2.06 1.72
C LEU A 184 2.44 3.04 2.73
N ALA A 185 1.39 3.78 2.33
CA ALA A 185 0.72 4.74 3.19
C ALA A 185 0.15 4.09 4.45
N ALA A 186 -0.46 2.91 4.33
CA ALA A 186 -1.05 2.20 5.45
C ALA A 186 0.01 1.70 6.44
N VAL A 187 1.13 1.13 5.95
CA VAL A 187 2.24 0.71 6.82
C VAL A 187 2.81 1.89 7.59
N PHE A 188 3.20 2.98 6.89
CA PHE A 188 3.77 4.14 7.57
C PHE A 188 2.78 4.80 8.54
N SER A 189 1.50 4.85 8.20
CA SER A 189 0.46 5.37 9.09
C SER A 189 0.28 4.52 10.35
N ALA A 190 0.34 3.20 10.23
CA ALA A 190 0.25 2.27 11.36
C ALA A 190 1.49 2.35 12.26
N ARG A 191 2.67 2.38 11.65
CA ARG A 191 3.96 2.43 12.36
C ARG A 191 4.17 3.78 13.07
N TYR A 192 3.86 4.90 12.42
CA TYR A 192 4.08 6.25 12.94
C TYR A 192 2.78 6.88 13.49
N ARG A 193 1.87 6.09 14.05
CA ARG A 193 0.55 6.54 14.57
C ARG A 193 0.63 7.68 15.59
N ASN A 194 1.74 7.80 16.31
CA ASN A 194 1.96 8.87 17.29
C ASN A 194 2.22 10.23 16.62
N HIS A 195 2.56 10.25 15.33
CA HIS A 195 2.75 11.46 14.54
C HIS A 195 1.50 11.73 13.70
N ARG A 196 0.57 12.53 14.24
CA ARG A 196 -0.75 12.80 13.66
C ARG A 196 -0.74 13.29 12.21
N TRP A 197 0.35 13.88 11.74
CA TRP A 197 0.49 14.36 10.36
C TRP A 197 0.83 13.25 9.35
N VAL A 198 1.46 12.16 9.81
CA VAL A 198 1.93 11.08 8.92
C VAL A 198 0.79 10.46 8.11
N PRO A 199 -0.35 10.05 8.70
CA PRO A 199 -1.46 9.52 7.91
C PRO A 199 -1.97 10.50 6.85
N TRP A 200 -2.07 11.78 7.18
CA TRP A 200 -2.55 12.80 6.22
C TRP A 200 -1.62 12.94 5.01
N VAL A 201 -0.32 13.01 5.24
CA VAL A 201 0.65 13.11 4.15
C VAL A 201 0.70 11.81 3.35
N ALA A 202 0.80 10.66 4.02
CA ALA A 202 0.92 9.37 3.35
C ALA A 202 -0.30 9.06 2.47
N TYR A 203 -1.52 9.15 3.03
CA TYR A 203 -2.73 8.91 2.25
C TYR A 203 -3.02 10.04 1.25
N GLY A 204 -2.62 11.27 1.53
CA GLY A 204 -2.69 12.38 0.59
C GLY A 204 -1.87 12.09 -0.67
N VAL A 205 -0.61 11.68 -0.51
CA VAL A 205 0.26 11.29 -1.64
C VAL A 205 -0.31 10.07 -2.38
N ALA A 206 -0.76 9.03 -1.66
CA ALA A 206 -1.37 7.86 -2.28
C ALA A 206 -2.63 8.22 -3.11
N THR A 207 -3.44 9.16 -2.62
CA THR A 207 -4.61 9.68 -3.36
C THR A 207 -4.19 10.42 -4.62
N LEU A 208 -3.12 11.24 -4.58
CA LEU A 208 -2.59 11.91 -5.77
C LEU A 208 -2.06 10.89 -6.80
N VAL A 209 -1.40 9.82 -6.34
CA VAL A 209 -1.02 8.70 -7.21
C VAL A 209 -2.26 8.09 -7.88
N GLY A 210 -3.29 7.74 -7.12
CA GLY A 210 -4.55 7.21 -7.67
C GLY A 210 -5.19 8.15 -8.69
N LEU A 211 -5.32 9.44 -8.37
CA LEU A 211 -5.86 10.45 -9.27
C LEU A 211 -5.06 10.53 -10.58
N SER A 212 -3.73 10.45 -10.50
CA SER A 212 -2.88 10.47 -11.68
C SER A 212 -3.16 9.29 -12.63
N ARG A 213 -3.56 8.11 -12.09
CA ARG A 213 -3.88 6.96 -12.94
C ARG A 213 -5.14 7.20 -13.77
N ILE A 214 -6.11 7.91 -13.21
CA ILE A 214 -7.34 8.30 -13.91
C ILE A 214 -7.01 9.36 -14.98
N THR A 215 -6.31 10.40 -14.61
CA THR A 215 -5.99 11.52 -15.53
C THR A 215 -5.03 11.11 -16.65
N LEU A 216 -4.17 10.12 -16.43
CA LEU A 216 -3.31 9.48 -17.44
C LEU A 216 -4.06 8.50 -18.34
N GLN A 217 -5.34 8.22 -18.09
CA GLN A 217 -6.13 7.20 -18.82
C GLN A 217 -5.52 5.78 -18.70
N ALA A 218 -4.74 5.54 -17.66
CA ALA A 218 -4.14 4.23 -17.39
C ALA A 218 -5.14 3.29 -16.70
N HIS A 219 -6.06 3.86 -15.90
CA HIS A 219 -7.03 3.13 -15.09
C HIS A 219 -8.37 3.87 -15.00
N PHE A 220 -9.44 3.10 -14.80
CA PHE A 220 -10.76 3.63 -14.48
C PHE A 220 -10.84 4.05 -12.99
N PRO A 221 -11.77 4.94 -12.61
CA PRO A 221 -12.04 5.25 -11.20
C PRO A 221 -12.29 4.01 -10.33
N SER A 222 -13.02 3.02 -10.83
CA SER A 222 -13.25 1.75 -10.13
C SER A 222 -11.98 0.94 -9.90
N ASP A 223 -11.03 0.94 -10.85
CA ASP A 223 -9.73 0.25 -10.70
C ASP A 223 -8.89 0.90 -9.60
N VAL A 224 -8.91 2.24 -9.56
CA VAL A 224 -8.20 3.03 -8.56
C VAL A 224 -8.79 2.81 -7.17
N PHE A 225 -10.12 2.82 -7.05
CA PHE A 225 -10.80 2.53 -5.78
C PHE A 225 -10.46 1.11 -5.28
N ALA A 226 -10.61 0.10 -6.14
CA ALA A 226 -10.31 -1.28 -5.78
C ALA A 226 -8.83 -1.46 -5.38
N GLY A 227 -7.90 -0.85 -6.14
CA GLY A 227 -6.47 -0.85 -5.81
C GLY A 227 -6.18 -0.17 -4.47
N GLY A 228 -6.77 1.00 -4.21
CA GLY A 228 -6.60 1.72 -2.95
C GLY A 228 -7.07 0.93 -1.72
N VAL A 229 -8.25 0.29 -1.82
CA VAL A 229 -8.77 -0.56 -0.74
C VAL A 229 -7.88 -1.79 -0.55
N LEU A 230 -7.49 -2.45 -1.64
CA LEU A 230 -6.59 -3.61 -1.60
C LEU A 230 -5.28 -3.27 -0.90
N GLY A 231 -4.58 -2.25 -1.37
CA GLY A 231 -3.31 -1.82 -0.79
C GLY A 231 -3.45 -1.35 0.65
N GLY A 232 -4.51 -0.58 0.96
CA GLY A 232 -4.80 -0.11 2.31
C GLY A 232 -5.00 -1.25 3.30
N VAL A 233 -5.75 -2.29 2.92
CA VAL A 233 -5.97 -3.48 3.78
C VAL A 233 -4.67 -4.25 3.96
N ILE A 234 -3.93 -4.53 2.89
CA ILE A 234 -2.66 -5.26 2.97
C ILE A 234 -1.67 -4.51 3.85
N GLY A 235 -1.44 -3.23 3.58
CA GLY A 235 -0.48 -2.43 4.34
C GLY A 235 -0.89 -2.24 5.81
N HIS A 236 -2.18 -2.11 6.09
CA HIS A 236 -2.67 -2.06 7.48
C HIS A 236 -2.41 -3.38 8.21
N THR A 237 -2.71 -4.51 7.58
CA THR A 237 -2.47 -5.84 8.17
C THR A 237 -0.99 -6.05 8.44
N VAL A 238 -0.11 -5.86 7.45
CA VAL A 238 1.33 -6.00 7.60
C VAL A 238 1.88 -5.04 8.66
N GLY A 239 1.42 -3.78 8.65
CA GLY A 239 1.90 -2.75 9.58
C GLY A 239 1.45 -2.95 11.03
N THR A 240 0.30 -3.60 11.29
CA THR A 240 -0.28 -3.76 12.64
C THR A 240 -0.01 -5.13 13.26
N GLU A 241 -0.14 -6.22 12.53
CA GLU A 241 0.09 -7.58 13.08
C GLU A 241 1.50 -7.74 13.65
N ARG A 242 2.46 -7.01 13.12
CA ARG A 242 3.86 -7.07 13.53
C ARG A 242 4.26 -6.08 14.63
N LEU A 243 3.36 -5.19 15.03
CA LEU A 243 3.52 -4.40 16.26
C LEU A 243 3.49 -5.29 17.50
N GLY A 244 2.74 -6.40 17.47
CA GLY A 244 2.66 -7.36 18.58
C GLY A 244 3.89 -8.27 18.74
N GLN A 245 4.77 -8.34 17.70
CA GLN A 245 5.98 -9.18 17.74
C GLN A 245 7.26 -8.41 18.10
N THR A 246 7.22 -7.08 18.08
CA THR A 246 8.34 -6.18 18.39
C THR A 246 8.03 -5.20 19.53
N GLY A 247 6.98 -5.44 20.29
CA GLY A 247 6.65 -4.69 21.50
C GLY A 247 7.63 -4.99 22.63
N PRO A 248 7.92 -4.00 23.52
CA PRO A 248 8.82 -4.14 24.63
C PRO A 248 8.38 -5.21 25.61
#